data_c3e5266b89a86fe18560287486c0fb63
#
_entry.id   c3e5266b89a86fe18560287486c0fb63
#
_cell.length_a   1.000
_cell.length_b   1.000
_cell.length_c   1.000
_cell.angle_alpha   90.00
_cell.angle_beta   90.00
_cell.angle_gamma   90.00
#
_symmetry.space_group_name_H-M   'P 1'
#
loop_
_entity.id
_entity.type
_entity.pdbx_description
1 polymer ?
#
loop_
_entity_poly.entity_id
_entity_poly.type
_entity_poly.pdbx_seq_one_letter_code
_entity_poly.pdbx_strand_id
1 'polypeptide(L)'
;MSTRRQEAIVDAGVRWAEGDPRVRALLLKGSLARGDADERSDVDFLVVAQPGQLEALWADRVTVAEGLGGWLGGFDEVAWQAPHTFIGFCDGPVKVDFFFQEGEPRVDPWLRDGFRALVDEHGLADRLRTQLQAPPEPPDLSDFDAHAWDWLWAARLKLRRPGHEWLVYLELVKFVETMMLAGFGALAPEPWRGVLCIEERLPAVAREELRRALPAAPEDAELRRALQAAIASYVALRPRLAVERGMPLADELAAQVLPVLQADAP
;
A
#
# COMPACT_ATOMS: atom_id res chain seq x y z
N MET A 1 -4.11 25.65 3.30
CA MET A 1 -5.44 25.04 3.53
C MET A 1 -5.49 24.59 4.97
N SER A 2 -6.65 24.57 5.61
CA SER A 2 -6.67 24.46 7.09
C SER A 2 -6.92 23.04 7.55
N THR A 3 -6.01 22.46 8.32
CA THR A 3 -6.10 21.13 8.99
C THR A 3 -6.78 21.19 10.36
N ARG A 4 -7.52 22.26 10.65
CA ARG A 4 -8.11 22.51 11.99
C ARG A 4 -8.97 21.37 12.50
N ARG A 5 -9.71 20.70 11.58
CA ARG A 5 -10.60 19.60 11.98
C ARG A 5 -9.78 18.36 12.38
N GLN A 6 -8.78 18.02 11.57
CA GLN A 6 -7.85 16.94 11.84
C GLN A 6 -7.09 17.19 13.15
N GLU A 7 -6.60 18.43 13.34
CA GLU A 7 -5.91 18.83 14.58
C GLU A 7 -6.80 18.67 15.82
N ALA A 8 -8.08 19.06 15.72
CA ALA A 8 -9.04 18.87 16.82
C ALA A 8 -9.28 17.40 17.16
N ILE A 9 -9.29 16.51 16.15
CA ILE A 9 -9.38 15.07 16.33
C ILE A 9 -8.10 14.53 16.97
N VAL A 10 -6.93 14.99 16.55
CA VAL A 10 -5.64 14.62 17.13
C VAL A 10 -5.59 15.03 18.62
N ASP A 11 -6.00 16.25 18.94
CA ASP A 11 -6.04 16.73 20.32
C ASP A 11 -7.02 15.93 21.18
N ALA A 12 -8.16 15.52 20.64
CA ALA A 12 -9.10 14.63 21.34
C ALA A 12 -8.50 13.24 21.56
N GLY A 13 -7.79 12.69 20.56
CA GLY A 13 -7.05 11.43 20.68
C GLY A 13 -5.96 11.47 21.76
N VAL A 14 -5.23 12.58 21.85
CA VAL A 14 -4.23 12.80 22.92
C VAL A 14 -4.89 12.77 24.29
N ARG A 15 -5.95 13.57 24.49
CA ARG A 15 -6.66 13.60 25.79
C ARG A 15 -7.22 12.24 26.19
N TRP A 16 -7.74 11.49 25.23
CA TRP A 16 -8.18 10.12 25.49
C TRP A 16 -7.01 9.23 25.91
N ALA A 17 -5.93 9.22 25.14
CA ALA A 17 -4.78 8.34 25.40
C ALA A 17 -4.09 8.65 26.72
N GLU A 18 -3.98 9.93 27.10
CA GLU A 18 -3.44 10.34 28.42
C GLU A 18 -4.35 9.92 29.59
N GLY A 19 -5.66 9.81 29.34
CA GLY A 19 -6.65 9.42 30.36
C GLY A 19 -6.89 7.91 30.46
N ASP A 20 -6.43 7.10 29.51
CA ASP A 20 -6.67 5.66 29.48
C ASP A 20 -5.41 4.87 29.86
N PRO A 21 -5.36 4.28 31.08
CA PRO A 21 -4.17 3.56 31.54
C PRO A 21 -3.82 2.29 30.72
N ARG A 22 -4.71 1.88 29.83
CA ARG A 22 -4.45 0.76 28.91
C ARG A 22 -3.61 1.17 27.71
N VAL A 23 -3.49 2.47 27.43
CA VAL A 23 -2.68 3.00 26.33
C VAL A 23 -1.25 3.20 26.81
N ARG A 24 -0.31 2.55 26.15
CA ARG A 24 1.13 2.69 26.38
C ARG A 24 1.72 3.84 25.56
N ALA A 25 1.26 3.98 24.31
CA ALA A 25 1.65 5.08 23.43
C ALA A 25 0.56 5.35 22.39
N LEU A 26 0.49 6.61 21.95
CA LEU A 26 -0.27 7.04 20.79
C LEU A 26 0.69 7.70 19.82
N LEU A 27 0.80 7.14 18.62
CA LEU A 27 1.60 7.70 17.54
C LEU A 27 0.70 8.17 16.41
N LEU A 28 1.06 9.24 15.75
CA LEU A 28 0.45 9.73 14.52
C LEU A 28 1.33 9.32 13.35
N LYS A 29 0.71 8.80 12.28
CA LYS A 29 1.36 8.44 11.01
C LYS A 29 0.86 9.35 9.88
N GLY A 30 1.28 9.06 8.65
CA GLY A 30 0.75 9.70 7.45
C GLY A 30 1.14 11.17 7.30
N SER A 31 0.36 11.89 6.51
CA SER A 31 0.62 13.27 6.12
C SER A 31 0.66 14.25 7.30
N LEU A 32 -0.20 14.05 8.29
CA LEU A 32 -0.21 14.88 9.51
C LEU A 32 1.09 14.72 10.32
N ALA A 33 1.66 13.53 10.33
CA ALA A 33 2.94 13.30 11.02
C ALA A 33 4.11 13.93 10.27
N ARG A 34 4.09 13.89 8.94
CA ARG A 34 5.12 14.50 8.08
C ARG A 34 5.03 16.02 7.99
N GLY A 35 3.86 16.61 8.26
CA GLY A 35 3.60 18.04 8.14
C GLY A 35 3.24 18.50 6.72
N ASP A 36 2.86 17.57 5.83
CA ASP A 36 2.41 17.84 4.45
C ASP A 36 0.89 17.65 4.27
N ALA A 37 0.15 17.55 5.38
CA ALA A 37 -1.29 17.38 5.39
C ALA A 37 -2.06 18.57 4.82
N ASP A 38 -3.18 18.29 4.21
CA ASP A 38 -4.18 19.27 3.77
C ASP A 38 -5.57 19.01 4.38
N GLU A 39 -6.57 19.76 3.95
CA GLU A 39 -7.96 19.64 4.43
C GLU A 39 -8.64 18.29 4.08
N ARG A 40 -8.05 17.48 3.21
CA ARG A 40 -8.55 16.17 2.76
C ARG A 40 -7.78 15.02 3.36
N SER A 41 -6.75 15.32 4.15
CA SER A 41 -5.91 14.32 4.78
C SER A 41 -6.66 13.56 5.87
N ASP A 42 -6.41 12.27 5.94
CA ASP A 42 -6.90 11.38 7.01
C ASP A 42 -6.12 11.62 8.31
N VAL A 43 -6.62 11.08 9.41
CA VAL A 43 -5.90 11.01 10.68
C VAL A 43 -5.53 9.54 10.94
N ASP A 44 -4.25 9.21 10.95
CA ASP A 44 -3.75 7.85 11.12
C ASP A 44 -3.16 7.66 12.51
N PHE A 45 -3.89 7.02 13.42
CA PHE A 45 -3.45 6.70 14.76
C PHE A 45 -2.86 5.28 14.84
N LEU A 46 -1.67 5.15 15.41
CA LEU A 46 -1.16 3.89 15.91
C LEU A 46 -1.26 3.89 17.43
N VAL A 47 -2.17 3.09 17.95
CA VAL A 47 -2.43 2.91 19.37
C VAL A 47 -1.66 1.70 19.86
N VAL A 48 -0.71 1.90 20.77
CA VAL A 48 0.03 0.81 21.38
C VAL A 48 -0.52 0.54 22.76
N ALA A 49 -1.06 -0.65 22.94
CA ALA A 49 -1.62 -1.10 24.20
C ALA A 49 -0.55 -1.47 25.23
N GLN A 50 -0.85 -1.32 26.50
CA GLN A 50 -0.11 -1.96 27.58
C GLN A 50 -0.21 -3.49 27.45
N PRO A 51 0.77 -4.26 27.95
CA PRO A 51 0.74 -5.71 27.88
C PRO A 51 -0.57 -6.30 28.45
N GLY A 52 -1.24 -7.15 27.65
CA GLY A 52 -2.51 -7.80 28.00
C GLY A 52 -3.74 -6.91 27.87
N GLN A 53 -3.64 -5.68 27.32
CA GLN A 53 -4.75 -4.73 27.22
C GLN A 53 -5.30 -4.54 25.80
N LEU A 54 -4.70 -5.18 24.79
CA LEU A 54 -5.10 -5.00 23.40
C LEU A 54 -6.57 -5.34 23.17
N GLU A 55 -7.03 -6.49 23.63
CA GLU A 55 -8.41 -6.95 23.41
C GLU A 55 -9.44 -6.05 24.12
N ALA A 56 -9.10 -5.52 25.29
CA ALA A 56 -9.96 -4.60 26.03
C ALA A 56 -10.06 -3.24 25.31
N LEU A 57 -8.95 -2.70 24.79
CA LEU A 57 -8.95 -1.49 23.95
C LEU A 57 -9.71 -1.71 22.65
N TRP A 58 -9.50 -2.86 22.00
CA TRP A 58 -10.21 -3.21 20.79
C TRP A 58 -11.71 -3.32 20.98
N ALA A 59 -12.15 -3.88 22.11
CA ALA A 59 -13.58 -3.94 22.45
C ALA A 59 -14.22 -2.54 22.55
N ASP A 60 -13.47 -1.56 23.04
CA ASP A 60 -13.94 -0.18 23.25
C ASP A 60 -13.69 0.75 22.05
N ARG A 61 -13.17 0.27 20.92
CA ARG A 61 -12.75 1.08 19.75
C ARG A 61 -13.80 2.06 19.24
N VAL A 62 -15.07 1.65 19.25
CA VAL A 62 -16.18 2.52 18.81
C VAL A 62 -16.39 3.66 19.82
N THR A 63 -16.39 3.37 21.11
CA THR A 63 -16.53 4.38 22.18
C THR A 63 -15.37 5.38 22.12
N VAL A 64 -14.16 4.88 21.86
CA VAL A 64 -12.96 5.74 21.65
C VAL A 64 -13.18 6.68 20.48
N ALA A 65 -13.61 6.16 19.33
CA ALA A 65 -13.86 6.94 18.14
C ALA A 65 -14.99 7.98 18.33
N GLU A 66 -16.07 7.62 19.02
CA GLU A 66 -17.15 8.54 19.40
C GLU A 66 -16.62 9.72 20.24
N GLY A 67 -15.67 9.46 21.13
CA GLY A 67 -15.02 10.45 21.97
C GLY A 67 -14.17 11.48 21.24
N LEU A 68 -13.80 11.24 19.98
CA LEU A 68 -13.05 12.21 19.17
C LEU A 68 -13.90 13.39 18.69
N GLY A 69 -15.21 13.29 18.79
CA GLY A 69 -16.19 14.29 18.37
C GLY A 69 -16.56 14.19 16.89
N GLY A 70 -17.81 14.55 16.58
CA GLY A 70 -18.34 14.53 15.22
C GLY A 70 -18.42 13.13 14.58
N TRP A 71 -18.53 12.09 15.38
CA TRP A 71 -18.60 10.71 14.93
C TRP A 71 -19.81 10.45 14.03
N LEU A 72 -19.58 9.82 12.86
CA LEU A 72 -20.61 9.44 11.89
C LEU A 72 -20.79 7.92 11.78
N GLY A 73 -19.75 7.16 12.06
CA GLY A 73 -19.76 5.71 11.96
C GLY A 73 -18.38 5.13 11.61
N GLY A 74 -18.27 3.81 11.61
CA GLY A 74 -17.02 3.13 11.26
C GLY A 74 -17.21 1.62 11.13
N PHE A 75 -16.13 0.93 10.77
CA PHE A 75 -16.10 -0.52 10.59
C PHE A 75 -14.71 -1.11 10.85
N ASP A 76 -14.69 -2.40 11.16
CA ASP A 76 -13.45 -3.16 11.30
C ASP A 76 -12.88 -3.47 9.92
N GLU A 77 -11.64 -3.04 9.68
CA GLU A 77 -10.96 -3.29 8.42
C GLU A 77 -10.30 -4.67 8.44
N VAL A 78 -10.71 -5.53 7.53
CA VAL A 78 -10.21 -6.91 7.43
C VAL A 78 -9.44 -7.19 6.14
N ALA A 79 -9.60 -6.34 5.12
CA ALA A 79 -9.01 -6.55 3.81
C ALA A 79 -7.50 -6.24 3.79
N TRP A 80 -7.02 -5.37 4.67
CA TRP A 80 -5.61 -4.98 4.74
C TRP A 80 -4.72 -6.00 5.46
N GLN A 81 -5.29 -7.12 5.91
CA GLN A 81 -4.58 -8.16 6.67
C GLN A 81 -3.82 -7.61 7.90
N ALA A 82 -4.23 -6.45 8.39
CA ALA A 82 -3.74 -5.82 9.60
C ALA A 82 -4.76 -6.05 10.71
N PRO A 83 -4.54 -6.99 11.63
CA PRO A 83 -5.49 -7.27 12.71
C PRO A 83 -5.66 -6.02 13.58
N HIS A 84 -6.84 -5.86 14.16
CA HIS A 84 -7.20 -4.74 15.02
C HIS A 84 -7.07 -3.37 14.32
N THR A 85 -7.51 -3.30 13.06
CA THR A 85 -7.64 -2.03 12.33
C THR A 85 -9.10 -1.60 12.29
N PHE A 86 -9.37 -0.37 12.69
CA PHE A 86 -10.70 0.23 12.72
C PHE A 86 -10.71 1.53 11.93
N ILE A 87 -11.63 1.65 10.99
CA ILE A 87 -11.82 2.83 10.16
C ILE A 87 -13.01 3.61 10.67
N GLY A 88 -12.81 4.86 11.00
CA GLY A 88 -13.83 5.79 11.47
C GLY A 88 -14.07 6.95 10.53
N PHE A 89 -15.28 7.48 10.56
CA PHE A 89 -15.67 8.68 9.83
C PHE A 89 -16.18 9.72 10.80
N CYS A 90 -15.63 10.92 10.68
CA CYS A 90 -16.06 12.10 11.44
C CYS A 90 -16.59 13.18 10.50
N ASP A 91 -17.42 14.08 11.03
CA ASP A 91 -17.86 15.25 10.29
C ASP A 91 -16.70 16.10 9.79
N GLY A 92 -16.94 16.85 8.72
CA GLY A 92 -15.93 17.75 8.21
C GLY A 92 -15.19 17.42 6.92
N PRO A 93 -15.53 16.40 6.10
CA PRO A 93 -15.51 14.96 6.28
C PRO A 93 -14.06 14.47 6.52
N VAL A 94 -13.80 13.87 7.66
CA VAL A 94 -12.47 13.34 8.02
C VAL A 94 -12.57 11.84 8.26
N LYS A 95 -11.68 11.09 7.62
CA LYS A 95 -11.47 9.67 7.89
C LYS A 95 -10.42 9.53 8.99
N VAL A 96 -10.62 8.58 9.90
CA VAL A 96 -9.70 8.30 10.99
C VAL A 96 -9.37 6.82 10.98
N ASP A 97 -8.12 6.48 10.80
CA ASP A 97 -7.63 5.12 10.82
C ASP A 97 -6.97 4.82 12.15
N PHE A 98 -7.47 3.80 12.84
CA PHE A 98 -6.90 3.30 14.08
C PHE A 98 -6.24 1.96 13.84
N PHE A 99 -4.97 1.86 14.18
CA PHE A 99 -4.20 0.63 14.18
C PHE A 99 -3.85 0.30 15.64
N PHE A 100 -4.53 -0.71 16.20
CA PHE A 100 -4.26 -1.14 17.57
C PHE A 100 -3.24 -2.28 17.57
N GLN A 101 -2.21 -2.15 18.40
CA GLN A 101 -1.15 -3.14 18.54
C GLN A 101 -0.75 -3.29 20.00
N GLU A 102 -0.07 -4.38 20.32
CA GLU A 102 0.55 -4.61 21.62
C GLU A 102 2.04 -4.93 21.43
N GLY A 103 2.85 -4.56 22.39
CA GLY A 103 4.30 -4.78 22.33
C GLY A 103 5.05 -3.69 21.57
N GLU A 104 6.11 -4.08 20.88
CA GLU A 104 6.87 -3.15 20.02
C GLU A 104 6.17 -3.05 18.65
N PRO A 105 5.91 -1.85 18.13
CA PRO A 105 5.25 -1.68 16.85
C PRO A 105 6.04 -2.34 15.72
N ARG A 106 5.30 -2.99 14.81
CA ARG A 106 5.89 -3.52 13.59
C ARG A 106 6.35 -2.36 12.72
N VAL A 107 7.61 -2.38 12.31
CA VAL A 107 8.15 -1.42 11.35
C VAL A 107 7.58 -1.71 9.96
N ASP A 108 6.77 -0.83 9.45
CA ASP A 108 6.17 -0.88 8.13
C ASP A 108 6.58 0.33 7.26
N PRO A 109 6.29 0.34 5.95
CA PRO A 109 6.61 1.47 5.08
C PRO A 109 6.00 2.81 5.54
N TRP A 110 4.85 2.78 6.22
CA TRP A 110 4.17 3.98 6.72
C TRP A 110 4.93 4.62 7.87
N LEU A 111 5.45 3.80 8.80
CA LEU A 111 6.29 4.28 9.90
C LEU A 111 7.64 4.77 9.38
N ARG A 112 8.19 4.12 8.33
CA ARG A 112 9.43 4.59 7.66
C ARG A 112 9.26 5.94 6.98
N ASP A 113 8.06 6.23 6.48
CA ASP A 113 7.73 7.52 5.85
C ASP A 113 7.63 8.68 6.87
N GLY A 114 7.60 8.35 8.15
CA GLY A 114 7.60 9.28 9.26
C GLY A 114 6.43 9.07 10.22
N PHE A 115 6.71 9.32 11.49
CA PHE A 115 5.71 9.32 12.55
C PHE A 115 6.01 10.40 13.59
N ARG A 116 4.99 10.77 14.35
CA ARG A 116 5.08 11.67 15.49
C ARG A 116 4.50 11.00 16.74
N ALA A 117 5.28 10.93 17.82
CA ALA A 117 4.76 10.51 19.11
C ALA A 117 3.87 11.61 19.67
N LEU A 118 2.64 11.25 20.02
CA LEU A 118 1.67 12.13 20.67
C LEU A 118 1.66 11.87 22.19
N VAL A 119 1.60 10.59 22.57
CA VAL A 119 1.76 10.09 23.94
C VAL A 119 2.79 8.97 23.92
N ASP A 120 3.78 9.00 24.80
CA ASP A 120 4.83 7.98 24.90
C ASP A 120 5.47 7.99 26.29
N GLU A 121 4.90 7.21 27.20
CA GLU A 121 5.37 7.16 28.59
C GLU A 121 6.67 6.36 28.78
N HIS A 122 7.06 5.54 27.79
CA HIS A 122 8.14 4.56 27.98
C HIS A 122 9.24 4.62 26.91
N GLY A 123 9.36 5.73 26.19
CA GLY A 123 10.38 5.92 25.16
C GLY A 123 10.27 4.94 23.99
N LEU A 124 9.05 4.51 23.66
CA LEU A 124 8.76 3.63 22.53
C LEU A 124 9.18 4.26 21.20
N ALA A 125 8.92 5.56 21.05
CA ALA A 125 9.24 6.31 19.85
C ALA A 125 10.76 6.31 19.56
N ASP A 126 11.61 6.41 20.57
CA ASP A 126 13.06 6.39 20.37
C ASP A 126 13.57 5.00 19.98
N ARG A 127 13.01 3.94 20.57
CA ARG A 127 13.30 2.56 20.15
C ARG A 127 12.86 2.32 18.70
N LEU A 128 11.68 2.80 18.34
CA LEU A 128 11.15 2.69 16.98
C LEU A 128 12.04 3.46 15.99
N ARG A 129 12.46 4.68 16.31
CA ARG A 129 13.43 5.44 15.49
C ARG A 129 14.74 4.68 15.29
N THR A 130 15.22 3.99 16.33
CA THR A 130 16.42 3.15 16.25
C THR A 130 16.21 1.97 15.30
N GLN A 131 15.07 1.28 15.39
CA GLN A 131 14.74 0.16 14.49
C GLN A 131 14.61 0.64 13.03
N LEU A 132 14.08 1.84 12.81
CA LEU A 132 13.93 2.43 11.48
C LEU A 132 15.26 2.80 10.81
N GLN A 133 16.38 2.86 11.54
CA GLN A 133 17.72 3.03 10.97
C GLN A 133 18.19 1.79 10.20
N ALA A 134 17.69 0.61 10.56
CA ALA A 134 17.97 -0.59 9.77
C ALA A 134 17.33 -0.49 8.39
N PRO A 135 17.99 -0.92 7.31
CA PRO A 135 17.38 -0.96 6.00
C PRO A 135 16.13 -1.86 6.02
N PRO A 136 15.12 -1.59 5.17
CA PRO A 136 13.98 -2.49 5.03
C PRO A 136 14.44 -3.84 4.50
N GLU A 137 13.69 -4.91 4.87
CA GLU A 137 13.87 -6.19 4.22
C GLU A 137 13.56 -6.05 2.73
N PRO A 138 14.42 -6.60 1.85
CA PRO A 138 14.13 -6.58 0.43
C PRO A 138 12.85 -7.37 0.14
N PRO A 139 12.05 -6.97 -0.87
CA PRO A 139 10.88 -7.75 -1.26
C PRO A 139 11.29 -9.16 -1.70
N ASP A 140 10.49 -10.16 -1.34
CA ASP A 140 10.66 -11.52 -1.85
C ASP A 140 10.26 -11.55 -3.33
N LEU A 141 11.22 -11.79 -4.20
CA LEU A 141 11.04 -11.88 -5.64
C LEU A 141 11.33 -13.28 -6.19
N SER A 142 11.35 -14.31 -5.32
CA SER A 142 11.75 -15.68 -5.68
C SER A 142 10.96 -16.27 -6.86
N ASP A 143 9.64 -16.08 -6.89
CA ASP A 143 8.74 -16.59 -7.93
C ASP A 143 8.19 -15.47 -8.86
N PHE A 144 8.67 -14.25 -8.68
CA PHE A 144 8.09 -13.08 -9.33
C PHE A 144 8.13 -13.16 -10.87
N ASP A 145 9.27 -13.57 -11.44
CA ASP A 145 9.43 -13.64 -12.88
C ASP A 145 8.56 -14.74 -13.50
N ALA A 146 8.45 -15.90 -12.86
CA ALA A 146 7.60 -17.00 -13.32
C ALA A 146 6.11 -16.61 -13.28
N HIS A 147 5.65 -15.97 -12.21
CA HIS A 147 4.27 -15.49 -12.08
C HIS A 147 3.93 -14.42 -13.12
N ALA A 148 4.86 -13.53 -13.45
CA ALA A 148 4.62 -12.52 -14.48
C ALA A 148 4.37 -13.17 -15.86
N TRP A 149 5.15 -14.18 -16.23
CA TRP A 149 4.96 -14.91 -17.47
C TRP A 149 3.64 -15.70 -17.50
N ASP A 150 3.28 -16.36 -16.41
CA ASP A 150 1.99 -17.06 -16.30
C ASP A 150 0.82 -16.09 -16.50
N TRP A 151 0.88 -14.93 -15.87
CA TRP A 151 -0.19 -13.94 -15.98
C TRP A 151 -0.34 -13.36 -17.38
N LEU A 152 0.77 -13.00 -18.03
CA LEU A 152 0.76 -12.50 -19.42
C LEU A 152 0.25 -13.58 -20.39
N TRP A 153 0.64 -14.84 -20.16
CA TRP A 153 0.15 -15.98 -20.93
C TRP A 153 -1.36 -16.17 -20.77
N ALA A 154 -1.85 -16.14 -19.55
CA ALA A 154 -3.28 -16.28 -19.26
C ALA A 154 -4.11 -15.15 -19.91
N ALA A 155 -3.65 -13.89 -19.82
CA ALA A 155 -4.29 -12.76 -20.49
C ALA A 155 -4.34 -12.95 -22.01
N ARG A 156 -3.24 -13.41 -22.62
CA ARG A 156 -3.16 -13.70 -24.06
C ARG A 156 -4.14 -14.78 -24.52
N LEU A 157 -4.26 -15.87 -23.75
CA LEU A 157 -5.21 -16.96 -24.05
C LEU A 157 -6.66 -16.50 -23.94
N LYS A 158 -6.98 -15.72 -22.92
CA LYS A 158 -8.33 -15.20 -22.67
C LYS A 158 -8.76 -14.19 -23.73
N LEU A 159 -7.82 -13.39 -24.24
CA LEU A 159 -8.08 -12.41 -25.31
C LEU A 159 -8.56 -13.06 -26.63
N ARG A 160 -8.29 -14.35 -26.85
CA ARG A 160 -8.78 -15.10 -28.01
C ARG A 160 -10.20 -15.63 -27.87
N ARG A 161 -10.85 -15.42 -26.73
CA ARG A 161 -12.18 -15.93 -26.45
C ARG A 161 -13.19 -14.81 -26.52
N PRO A 162 -14.13 -14.83 -27.49
CA PRO A 162 -15.21 -13.85 -27.55
C PRO A 162 -15.99 -13.79 -26.22
N GLY A 163 -16.35 -12.61 -25.79
CA GLY A 163 -17.08 -12.38 -24.54
C GLY A 163 -16.22 -12.39 -23.26
N HIS A 164 -14.88 -12.43 -23.39
CA HIS A 164 -13.96 -12.35 -22.27
C HIS A 164 -13.27 -10.98 -22.15
N GLU A 165 -13.73 -9.96 -22.87
CA GLU A 165 -13.10 -8.65 -22.93
C GLU A 165 -12.97 -8.00 -21.54
N TRP A 166 -14.03 -8.03 -20.74
CA TRP A 166 -13.99 -7.54 -19.35
C TRP A 166 -13.04 -8.33 -18.46
N LEU A 167 -12.97 -9.64 -18.66
CA LEU A 167 -12.03 -10.47 -17.88
C LEU A 167 -10.59 -10.08 -18.19
N VAL A 168 -10.24 -9.95 -19.48
CA VAL A 168 -8.89 -9.54 -19.91
C VAL A 168 -8.56 -8.13 -19.42
N TYR A 169 -9.53 -7.21 -19.50
CA TYR A 169 -9.39 -5.86 -19.00
C TYR A 169 -8.96 -5.87 -17.52
N LEU A 170 -9.71 -6.54 -16.66
CA LEU A 170 -9.43 -6.62 -15.22
C LEU A 170 -8.12 -7.36 -14.92
N GLU A 171 -7.79 -8.40 -15.68
CA GLU A 171 -6.50 -9.12 -15.55
C GLU A 171 -5.31 -8.21 -15.89
N LEU A 172 -5.41 -7.37 -16.93
CA LEU A 172 -4.36 -6.43 -17.28
C LEU A 172 -4.20 -5.31 -16.24
N VAL A 173 -5.32 -4.76 -15.74
CA VAL A 173 -5.28 -3.77 -14.65
C VAL A 173 -4.57 -4.37 -13.43
N LYS A 174 -4.93 -5.60 -13.06
CA LYS A 174 -4.35 -6.29 -11.93
C LYS A 174 -2.89 -6.67 -12.16
N PHE A 175 -2.51 -7.06 -13.38
CA PHE A 175 -1.11 -7.29 -13.74
C PHE A 175 -0.27 -6.01 -13.58
N VAL A 176 -0.76 -4.88 -14.03
CA VAL A 176 -0.09 -3.58 -13.86
C VAL A 176 0.08 -3.26 -12.38
N GLU A 177 -0.93 -3.46 -11.56
CA GLU A 177 -0.89 -3.21 -10.12
C GLU A 177 0.05 -4.16 -9.38
N THR A 178 -0.11 -5.47 -9.60
CA THR A 178 0.59 -6.49 -8.78
C THR A 178 1.97 -6.84 -9.29
N MET A 179 2.24 -6.73 -10.59
CA MET A 179 3.53 -7.12 -11.17
C MET A 179 4.35 -5.90 -11.59
N MET A 180 3.81 -5.03 -12.45
CA MET A 180 4.61 -3.91 -12.93
C MET A 180 4.87 -2.88 -11.85
N LEU A 181 3.85 -2.46 -11.11
CA LEU A 181 4.00 -1.46 -10.06
C LEU A 181 4.86 -2.01 -8.91
N ALA A 182 4.69 -3.28 -8.51
CA ALA A 182 5.54 -3.91 -7.52
C ALA A 182 7.00 -4.01 -7.99
N GLY A 183 7.24 -4.37 -9.25
CA GLY A 183 8.58 -4.41 -9.83
C GLY A 183 9.24 -3.04 -9.89
N PHE A 184 8.55 -2.01 -10.37
CA PHE A 184 9.06 -0.64 -10.33
C PHE A 184 9.24 -0.15 -8.89
N GLY A 185 8.34 -0.51 -7.98
CA GLY A 185 8.42 -0.19 -6.56
C GLY A 185 9.64 -0.80 -5.89
N ALA A 186 9.99 -2.04 -6.25
CA ALA A 186 11.20 -2.69 -5.76
C ALA A 186 12.47 -1.92 -6.15
N LEU A 187 12.46 -1.18 -7.27
CA LEU A 187 13.56 -0.33 -7.73
C LEU A 187 13.45 1.12 -7.26
N ALA A 188 12.33 1.51 -6.67
CA ALA A 188 12.09 2.88 -6.23
C ALA A 188 12.87 3.22 -4.95
N PRO A 189 13.08 4.53 -4.67
CA PRO A 189 13.59 4.97 -3.38
C PRO A 189 12.65 4.61 -2.23
N GLU A 190 13.21 4.22 -1.11
CA GLU A 190 12.47 3.99 0.13
C GLU A 190 12.05 5.32 0.82
N PRO A 191 10.94 5.34 1.56
CA PRO A 191 9.97 4.25 1.75
C PRO A 191 9.03 4.11 0.56
N TRP A 192 8.76 2.88 0.12
CA TRP A 192 7.78 2.58 -0.94
C TRP A 192 6.42 2.19 -0.34
N ARG A 193 5.36 2.89 -0.72
CA ARG A 193 3.98 2.72 -0.23
C ARG A 193 2.99 2.33 -1.33
N GLY A 194 3.46 1.65 -2.36
CA GLY A 194 2.61 1.22 -3.47
C GLY A 194 2.01 2.40 -4.26
N VAL A 195 0.72 2.31 -4.56
CA VAL A 195 -0.01 3.30 -5.38
C VAL A 195 0.03 4.73 -4.81
N LEU A 196 0.19 4.87 -3.50
CA LEU A 196 0.14 6.17 -2.82
C LEU A 196 1.39 7.04 -2.99
N CYS A 197 2.44 6.52 -3.61
CA CYS A 197 3.65 7.30 -3.84
C CYS A 197 4.15 7.22 -5.30
N ILE A 198 3.29 6.84 -6.23
CA ILE A 198 3.64 6.73 -7.66
C ILE A 198 4.17 8.07 -8.20
N GLU A 199 3.46 9.16 -7.94
CA GLU A 199 3.82 10.50 -8.42
C GLU A 199 5.11 11.01 -7.82
N GLU A 200 5.39 10.67 -6.56
CA GLU A 200 6.54 11.16 -5.80
C GLU A 200 7.80 10.31 -6.04
N ARG A 201 7.64 9.00 -6.12
CA ARG A 201 8.75 8.03 -6.04
C ARG A 201 9.11 7.36 -7.35
N LEU A 202 8.18 7.25 -8.29
CA LEU A 202 8.50 6.67 -9.59
C LEU A 202 8.99 7.71 -10.59
N PRO A 203 10.07 7.40 -11.32
CA PRO A 203 10.51 8.21 -12.46
C PRO A 203 9.38 8.36 -13.50
N ALA A 204 9.35 9.48 -14.21
CA ALA A 204 8.36 9.74 -15.26
C ALA A 204 8.28 8.62 -16.32
N VAL A 205 9.43 8.01 -16.66
CA VAL A 205 9.48 6.87 -17.59
C VAL A 205 8.70 5.67 -17.05
N ALA A 206 8.89 5.31 -15.78
CA ALA A 206 8.16 4.18 -15.18
C ALA A 206 6.66 4.45 -15.12
N ARG A 207 6.25 5.68 -14.77
CA ARG A 207 4.83 6.08 -14.80
C ARG A 207 4.22 5.99 -16.19
N GLU A 208 4.97 6.38 -17.21
CA GLU A 208 4.53 6.26 -18.62
C GLU A 208 4.41 4.79 -19.06
N GLU A 209 5.31 3.91 -18.62
CA GLU A 209 5.21 2.47 -18.87
C GLU A 209 3.94 1.87 -18.22
N LEU A 210 3.64 2.22 -16.96
CA LEU A 210 2.39 1.81 -16.30
C LEU A 210 1.18 2.30 -17.09
N ARG A 211 1.16 3.59 -17.49
CA ARG A 211 0.05 4.18 -18.25
C ARG A 211 -0.17 3.47 -19.60
N ARG A 212 0.89 3.09 -20.30
CA ARG A 212 0.79 2.37 -21.57
C ARG A 212 0.25 0.96 -21.41
N ALA A 213 0.63 0.28 -20.33
CA ALA A 213 0.19 -1.08 -20.06
C ALA A 213 -1.25 -1.15 -19.53
N LEU A 214 -1.79 -0.05 -18.98
CA LEU A 214 -3.20 0.02 -18.59
C LEU A 214 -4.10 0.10 -19.83
N PRO A 215 -5.15 -0.75 -19.94
CA PRO A 215 -6.14 -0.61 -21.00
C PRO A 215 -7.08 0.57 -20.68
N ALA A 216 -7.40 1.38 -21.69
CA ALA A 216 -8.34 2.49 -21.53
C ALA A 216 -9.81 2.02 -21.54
N ALA A 217 -10.07 0.87 -22.19
CA ALA A 217 -11.41 0.32 -22.33
C ALA A 217 -11.35 -1.20 -22.65
N PRO A 218 -12.46 -1.95 -22.47
CA PRO A 218 -12.49 -3.40 -22.68
C PRO A 218 -12.74 -3.80 -24.15
N GLU A 219 -12.28 -3.00 -25.12
CA GLU A 219 -12.34 -3.33 -26.53
C GLU A 219 -11.11 -4.11 -27.00
N ASP A 220 -11.31 -5.09 -27.89
CA ASP A 220 -10.28 -6.03 -28.34
C ASP A 220 -8.99 -5.34 -28.81
N ALA A 221 -9.09 -4.29 -29.62
CA ALA A 221 -7.93 -3.56 -30.13
C ALA A 221 -7.12 -2.88 -29.00
N GLU A 222 -7.85 -2.32 -28.02
CA GLU A 222 -7.24 -1.66 -26.87
C GLU A 222 -6.59 -2.67 -25.92
N LEU A 223 -7.25 -3.80 -25.69
CA LEU A 223 -6.70 -4.89 -24.87
C LEU A 223 -5.43 -5.49 -25.50
N ARG A 224 -5.39 -5.65 -26.82
CA ARG A 224 -4.17 -6.09 -27.54
C ARG A 224 -3.05 -5.07 -27.39
N ARG A 225 -3.34 -3.80 -27.57
CA ARG A 225 -2.38 -2.71 -27.38
C ARG A 225 -1.80 -2.73 -25.96
N ALA A 226 -2.65 -2.79 -24.96
CA ALA A 226 -2.26 -2.79 -23.56
C ALA A 226 -1.42 -4.03 -23.20
N LEU A 227 -1.82 -5.21 -23.67
CA LEU A 227 -1.08 -6.46 -23.46
C LEU A 227 0.31 -6.38 -24.07
N GLN A 228 0.45 -5.90 -25.31
CA GLN A 228 1.77 -5.74 -25.96
C GLN A 228 2.64 -4.73 -25.21
N ALA A 229 2.06 -3.63 -24.74
CA ALA A 229 2.77 -2.67 -23.91
C ALA A 229 3.22 -3.29 -22.56
N ALA A 230 2.38 -4.07 -21.90
CA ALA A 230 2.71 -4.76 -20.66
C ALA A 230 3.87 -5.77 -20.86
N ILE A 231 3.83 -6.55 -21.95
CA ILE A 231 4.90 -7.48 -22.31
C ILE A 231 6.22 -6.73 -22.53
N ALA A 232 6.20 -5.67 -23.36
CA ALA A 232 7.39 -4.90 -23.68
C ALA A 232 8.01 -4.25 -22.43
N SER A 233 7.17 -3.64 -21.59
CA SER A 233 7.61 -3.03 -20.34
C SER A 233 8.19 -4.05 -19.38
N TYR A 234 7.54 -5.22 -19.23
CA TYR A 234 8.04 -6.26 -18.36
C TYR A 234 9.36 -6.85 -18.83
N VAL A 235 9.51 -7.09 -20.13
CA VAL A 235 10.79 -7.54 -20.74
C VAL A 235 11.92 -6.56 -20.44
N ALA A 236 11.65 -5.26 -20.44
CA ALA A 236 12.64 -4.24 -20.10
C ALA A 236 12.91 -4.14 -18.58
N LEU A 237 11.92 -4.42 -17.74
CA LEU A 237 12.01 -4.33 -16.27
C LEU A 237 12.77 -5.50 -15.66
N ARG A 238 12.52 -6.74 -16.10
CA ARG A 238 13.02 -7.97 -15.47
C ARG A 238 14.55 -8.05 -15.31
N PRO A 239 15.39 -7.67 -16.30
CA PRO A 239 16.85 -7.71 -16.13
C PRO A 239 17.34 -6.70 -15.09
N ARG A 240 16.65 -5.58 -14.92
CA ARG A 240 16.95 -4.61 -13.87
C ARG A 240 16.65 -5.17 -12.49
N LEU A 241 15.52 -5.84 -12.31
CA LEU A 241 15.17 -6.53 -11.06
C LEU A 241 16.20 -7.62 -10.73
N ALA A 242 16.66 -8.38 -11.72
CA ALA A 242 17.70 -9.38 -11.52
C ALA A 242 19.02 -8.77 -11.05
N VAL A 243 19.47 -7.69 -11.69
CA VAL A 243 20.76 -7.04 -11.37
C VAL A 243 20.70 -6.25 -10.06
N GLU A 244 19.64 -5.44 -9.88
CA GLU A 244 19.56 -4.49 -8.76
C GLU A 244 18.96 -5.10 -7.48
N ARG A 245 18.18 -6.19 -7.60
CA ARG A 245 17.45 -6.83 -6.49
C ARG A 245 17.69 -8.33 -6.36
N GLY A 246 18.51 -8.91 -7.22
CA GLY A 246 18.81 -10.35 -7.16
C GLY A 246 17.63 -11.25 -7.52
N MET A 247 16.64 -10.76 -8.27
CA MET A 247 15.48 -11.56 -8.70
C MET A 247 15.95 -12.73 -9.58
N PRO A 248 15.57 -13.98 -9.25
CA PRO A 248 15.83 -15.12 -10.12
C PRO A 248 15.07 -14.98 -11.44
N LEU A 249 15.73 -15.23 -12.55
CA LEU A 249 15.10 -15.18 -13.88
C LEU A 249 14.65 -16.59 -14.30
N ALA A 250 13.40 -16.70 -14.72
CA ALA A 250 12.84 -17.89 -15.35
C ALA A 250 13.13 -17.89 -16.86
N ASP A 251 14.43 -17.87 -17.26
CA ASP A 251 14.85 -17.67 -18.65
C ASP A 251 14.39 -18.79 -19.58
N GLU A 252 14.36 -20.04 -19.12
CA GLU A 252 13.85 -21.16 -19.92
C GLU A 252 12.36 -20.98 -20.23
N LEU A 253 11.56 -20.57 -19.24
CA LEU A 253 10.14 -20.27 -19.43
C LEU A 253 9.98 -19.06 -20.36
N ALA A 254 10.71 -17.99 -20.13
CA ALA A 254 10.68 -16.79 -20.95
C ALA A 254 10.99 -17.09 -22.43
N ALA A 255 12.01 -17.91 -22.70
CA ALA A 255 12.39 -18.28 -24.06
C ALA A 255 11.30 -19.06 -24.81
N GLN A 256 10.47 -19.83 -24.09
CA GLN A 256 9.33 -20.56 -24.67
C GLN A 256 8.09 -19.70 -24.85
N VAL A 257 7.79 -18.85 -23.89
CA VAL A 257 6.55 -18.08 -23.79
C VAL A 257 6.58 -16.81 -24.62
N LEU A 258 7.70 -16.06 -24.60
CA LEU A 258 7.80 -14.74 -25.23
C LEU A 258 7.54 -14.74 -26.75
N PRO A 259 8.05 -15.68 -27.56
CA PRO A 259 7.74 -15.71 -28.99
C PRO A 259 6.23 -15.86 -29.27
N VAL A 260 5.52 -16.62 -28.44
CA VAL A 260 4.06 -16.81 -28.57
C VAL A 260 3.30 -15.56 -28.15
N LEU A 261 3.76 -14.88 -27.11
CA LEU A 261 3.15 -13.63 -26.62
C LEU A 261 3.32 -12.49 -27.63
N GLN A 262 4.46 -12.46 -28.35
CA GLN A 262 4.77 -11.44 -29.34
C GLN A 262 4.21 -11.73 -30.74
N ALA A 263 3.88 -12.99 -31.01
CA ALA A 263 3.28 -13.33 -32.28
C ALA A 263 1.93 -12.61 -32.45
N ASP A 264 1.77 -11.88 -33.56
CA ASP A 264 0.48 -11.36 -33.95
C ASP A 264 -0.51 -12.51 -34.08
N ALA A 265 -1.55 -12.47 -33.29
CA ALA A 265 -2.63 -13.42 -33.48
C ALA A 265 -3.43 -12.99 -34.71
N PRO A 266 -3.72 -13.92 -35.63
CA PRO A 266 -4.67 -13.64 -36.69
C PRO A 266 -6.05 -13.28 -36.14
#